data_ecf0df4b5f9cf1686d31b579a7c6a28d
#
_entry.id   ecf0df4b5f9cf1686d31b579a7c6a28d
#
_cell.length_a   1.000
_cell.length_b   1.000
_cell.length_c   1.000
_cell.angle_alpha   90.00
_cell.angle_beta   90.00
_cell.angle_gamma   90.00
#
_symmetry.space_group_name_H-M   'P 1'
#
loop_
_entity.id
_entity.type
_entity.pdbx_description
1 polymer ?
#
loop_
_entity_poly.entity_id
_entity_poly.type
_entity_poly.pdbx_seq_one_letter_code
_entity_poly.pdbx_strand_id
1 'polypeptide(L)'
;MTPFSTDYLHQVSDLIAIRTGLNTYEHRRDRLVEILQLHPEAQCYPTSFLERLWLLPDEHPLWQALLAELTIGETYFMRDEAQIAALRDEILPALIQEKRRQRNFKLHIWSAGCATGEEPYTLAILLNDLLPDIDHWHIQIIGTDINEAALEIGRIGRYREWSLRGTSASLRQRFFSTLEQHEPPNHTLPVFEIRPEIKRLVSFQHGNLLGDALFPTQQDIVLCRNVLMYFTQDQREKMEQRLLHAVREGGWLLLSPAEFLSQTRPHYGTRYFNGALAHQKNHNGANLAKHYTMSFAPIVVPPTIDPKLTTQEIENRYRVAVTAMQAG
;
A
#
# COMPACT_ATOMS: atom_id res chain seq x y z
N MET A 1 0.18 3.59 33.72
CA MET A 1 0.46 2.14 33.89
C MET A 1 -0.46 1.39 32.96
N THR A 2 0.06 0.48 32.13
CA THR A 2 -0.75 -0.35 31.25
C THR A 2 -1.50 -1.39 32.10
N PRO A 3 -2.80 -1.64 31.88
CA PRO A 3 -3.58 -2.64 32.65
C PRO A 3 -3.14 -4.09 32.32
N PHE A 4 -2.30 -4.28 31.31
CA PHE A 4 -1.84 -5.58 30.83
C PHE A 4 -0.38 -5.84 31.21
N SER A 5 -0.06 -7.09 31.57
CA SER A 5 1.33 -7.49 31.76
C SER A 5 2.10 -7.52 30.45
N THR A 6 3.42 -7.34 30.53
CA THR A 6 4.29 -7.42 29.35
C THR A 6 4.19 -8.79 28.67
N ASP A 7 4.11 -9.86 29.44
CA ASP A 7 3.99 -11.25 28.94
C ASP A 7 2.68 -11.45 28.16
N TYR A 8 1.56 -10.95 28.70
CA TYR A 8 0.27 -11.00 28.00
C TYR A 8 0.31 -10.28 26.66
N LEU A 9 0.89 -9.06 26.63
CA LEU A 9 1.01 -8.31 25.39
C LEU A 9 1.89 -9.03 24.36
N HIS A 10 2.95 -9.70 24.77
CA HIS A 10 3.76 -10.54 23.88
C HIS A 10 2.91 -11.68 23.31
N GLN A 11 2.22 -12.44 24.15
CA GLN A 11 1.39 -13.57 23.70
C GLN A 11 0.30 -13.14 22.71
N VAL A 12 -0.36 -11.99 22.94
CA VAL A 12 -1.34 -11.45 21.98
C VAL A 12 -0.66 -11.03 20.68
N SER A 13 0.49 -10.36 20.76
CA SER A 13 1.25 -9.96 19.58
C SER A 13 1.75 -11.15 18.76
N ASP A 14 2.25 -12.20 19.43
CA ASP A 14 2.69 -13.43 18.78
C ASP A 14 1.53 -14.11 18.04
N LEU A 15 0.36 -14.18 18.68
CA LEU A 15 -0.84 -14.72 18.05
C LEU A 15 -1.23 -13.90 16.79
N ILE A 16 -1.21 -12.57 16.88
CA ILE A 16 -1.47 -11.71 15.75
C ILE A 16 -0.44 -11.96 14.64
N ALA A 17 0.85 -12.01 14.98
CA ALA A 17 1.92 -12.25 14.02
C ALA A 17 1.82 -13.64 13.33
N ILE A 18 1.46 -14.67 14.08
CA ILE A 18 1.25 -16.02 13.52
C ILE A 18 0.11 -16.02 12.51
N ARG A 19 -1.01 -15.37 12.83
CA ARG A 19 -2.21 -15.39 12.00
C ARG A 19 -2.19 -14.42 10.83
N THR A 20 -1.60 -13.24 11.03
CA THR A 20 -1.69 -12.14 10.06
C THR A 20 -0.36 -11.77 9.44
N GLY A 21 0.73 -12.11 10.10
CA GLY A 21 2.07 -11.65 9.76
C GLY A 21 2.40 -10.26 10.31
N LEU A 22 1.45 -9.56 10.93
CA LEU A 22 1.68 -8.21 11.41
C LEU A 22 2.53 -8.23 12.69
N ASN A 23 3.73 -7.65 12.62
CA ASN A 23 4.57 -7.44 13.79
C ASN A 23 4.09 -6.21 14.58
N THR A 24 3.12 -6.44 15.47
CA THR A 24 2.48 -5.36 16.24
C THR A 24 3.29 -4.93 17.46
N TYR A 25 4.10 -5.82 18.04
CA TYR A 25 4.80 -5.53 19.29
C TYR A 25 5.94 -4.54 19.11
N GLU A 26 6.79 -4.74 18.12
CA GLU A 26 7.95 -3.88 17.88
C GLU A 26 7.57 -2.49 17.38
N HIS A 27 6.49 -2.41 16.60
CA HIS A 27 6.13 -1.16 15.93
C HIS A 27 4.94 -0.42 16.54
N ARG A 28 4.12 -1.08 17.39
CA ARG A 28 2.81 -0.54 17.81
C ARG A 28 2.29 -1.05 19.15
N ARG A 29 3.18 -1.28 20.10
CA ARG A 29 2.78 -1.76 21.42
C ARG A 29 1.71 -0.88 22.07
N ASP A 30 1.87 0.44 21.99
CA ASP A 30 0.92 1.36 22.60
C ASP A 30 -0.46 1.27 21.92
N ARG A 31 -0.50 1.14 20.61
CA ARG A 31 -1.75 0.93 19.87
C ARG A 31 -2.41 -0.41 20.22
N LEU A 32 -1.63 -1.48 20.36
CA LEU A 32 -2.17 -2.77 20.82
C LEU A 32 -2.82 -2.63 22.19
N VAL A 33 -2.20 -1.91 23.12
CA VAL A 33 -2.76 -1.64 24.45
C VAL A 33 -4.09 -0.86 24.35
N GLU A 34 -4.12 0.21 23.55
CA GLU A 34 -5.33 0.99 23.31
C GLU A 34 -6.48 0.11 22.78
N ILE A 35 -6.19 -0.72 21.79
CA ILE A 35 -7.19 -1.62 21.20
C ILE A 35 -7.70 -2.63 22.22
N LEU A 36 -6.81 -3.27 22.96
CA LEU A 36 -7.21 -4.22 24.02
C LEU A 36 -8.06 -3.55 25.12
N GLN A 37 -7.82 -2.28 25.39
CA GLN A 37 -8.64 -1.50 26.32
C GLN A 37 -10.06 -1.23 25.79
N LEU A 38 -10.31 -1.30 24.50
CA LEU A 38 -11.66 -1.22 23.95
C LEU A 38 -12.48 -2.50 24.16
N HIS A 39 -11.82 -3.59 24.56
CA HIS A 39 -12.46 -4.89 24.81
C HIS A 39 -12.58 -5.16 26.30
N PRO A 40 -13.78 -5.04 26.92
CA PRO A 40 -13.97 -5.28 28.36
C PRO A 40 -13.53 -6.68 28.80
N GLU A 41 -13.73 -7.70 27.95
CA GLU A 41 -13.30 -9.07 28.22
C GLU A 41 -11.77 -9.18 28.34
N ALA A 42 -11.02 -8.47 27.48
CA ALA A 42 -9.55 -8.44 27.54
C ALA A 42 -9.06 -7.79 28.85
N GLN A 43 -9.77 -6.80 29.36
CA GLN A 43 -9.43 -6.13 30.62
C GLN A 43 -9.75 -7.00 31.85
N CYS A 44 -10.94 -7.62 31.88
CA CYS A 44 -11.41 -8.37 33.05
C CYS A 44 -10.87 -9.79 33.09
N TYR A 45 -10.69 -10.43 31.92
CA TYR A 45 -10.33 -11.86 31.77
C TYR A 45 -9.28 -12.05 30.65
N PRO A 46 -8.07 -11.48 30.79
CA PRO A 46 -7.08 -11.45 29.71
C PRO A 46 -6.71 -12.83 29.18
N THR A 47 -6.51 -13.83 30.04
CA THR A 47 -6.18 -15.19 29.64
C THR A 47 -7.30 -15.84 28.82
N SER A 48 -8.54 -15.75 29.29
CA SER A 48 -9.70 -16.30 28.58
C SER A 48 -9.94 -15.58 27.23
N PHE A 49 -9.67 -14.28 27.16
CA PHE A 49 -9.76 -13.51 25.92
C PHE A 49 -8.72 -14.01 24.89
N LEU A 50 -7.47 -14.24 25.31
CA LEU A 50 -6.42 -14.78 24.46
C LEU A 50 -6.74 -16.19 23.98
N GLU A 51 -7.18 -17.10 24.86
CA GLU A 51 -7.61 -18.46 24.52
C GLU A 51 -8.75 -18.44 23.49
N ARG A 52 -9.71 -17.55 23.70
CA ARG A 52 -10.82 -17.36 22.76
C ARG A 52 -10.33 -16.86 21.41
N LEU A 53 -9.47 -15.87 21.37
CA LEU A 53 -8.87 -15.37 20.11
C LEU A 53 -8.13 -16.50 19.40
N TRP A 54 -7.44 -17.39 20.12
CA TRP A 54 -6.74 -18.52 19.54
C TRP A 54 -7.67 -19.51 18.85
N LEU A 55 -8.85 -19.76 19.40
CA LEU A 55 -9.81 -20.75 18.91
C LEU A 55 -10.73 -20.24 17.81
N LEU A 56 -10.91 -18.93 17.68
CA LEU A 56 -11.82 -18.34 16.70
C LEU A 56 -11.23 -18.40 15.29
N PRO A 57 -12.07 -18.65 14.24
CA PRO A 57 -11.63 -18.56 12.86
C PRO A 57 -11.32 -17.10 12.47
N ASP A 58 -10.53 -16.90 11.43
CA ASP A 58 -10.08 -15.58 10.98
C ASP A 58 -11.26 -14.70 10.52
N GLU A 59 -12.34 -15.28 10.03
CA GLU A 59 -13.56 -14.60 9.60
C GLU A 59 -14.46 -14.17 10.77
N HIS A 60 -14.13 -14.58 12.01
CA HIS A 60 -14.97 -14.22 13.16
C HIS A 60 -14.97 -12.71 13.39
N PRO A 61 -16.15 -12.08 13.70
CA PRO A 61 -16.29 -10.63 13.85
C PRO A 61 -15.32 -10.02 14.87
N LEU A 62 -14.95 -10.74 15.93
CA LEU A 62 -13.95 -10.28 16.91
C LEU A 62 -12.56 -10.14 16.29
N TRP A 63 -12.14 -11.10 15.46
CA TRP A 63 -10.89 -11.00 14.71
C TRP A 63 -10.93 -9.86 13.70
N GLN A 64 -12.00 -9.75 12.95
CA GLN A 64 -12.16 -8.70 11.95
C GLN A 64 -12.15 -7.30 12.60
N ALA A 65 -12.81 -7.13 13.75
CA ALA A 65 -12.78 -5.88 14.52
C ALA A 65 -11.35 -5.56 15.01
N LEU A 66 -10.65 -6.56 15.56
CA LEU A 66 -9.27 -6.41 16.00
C LEU A 66 -8.33 -6.01 14.85
N LEU A 67 -8.45 -6.67 13.71
CA LEU A 67 -7.66 -6.38 12.51
C LEU A 67 -7.95 -4.98 11.94
N ALA A 68 -9.22 -4.57 11.95
CA ALA A 68 -9.62 -3.25 11.48
C ALA A 68 -8.94 -2.12 12.30
N GLU A 69 -8.76 -2.34 13.59
CA GLU A 69 -8.09 -1.40 14.48
C GLU A 69 -6.55 -1.47 14.44
N LEU A 70 -6.00 -2.66 14.16
CA LEU A 70 -4.56 -2.89 14.10
C LEU A 70 -3.93 -2.44 12.78
N THR A 71 -4.66 -2.54 11.68
CA THR A 71 -4.15 -2.17 10.36
C THR A 71 -4.18 -0.66 10.15
N ILE A 72 -3.07 -0.10 9.61
CA ILE A 72 -3.05 1.30 9.18
C ILE A 72 -3.57 1.34 7.75
N GLY A 73 -4.78 1.85 7.61
CA GLY A 73 -5.35 2.12 6.29
C GLY A 73 -4.95 3.49 5.71
N GLU A 74 -3.76 4.05 6.04
CA GLU A 74 -3.38 5.34 5.46
C GLU A 74 -3.06 5.20 3.99
N THR A 75 -4.01 5.61 3.16
CA THR A 75 -3.91 5.65 1.71
C THR A 75 -4.58 6.92 1.17
N TYR A 76 -4.26 7.29 -0.07
CA TYR A 76 -4.92 8.39 -0.77
C TYR A 76 -4.68 8.28 -2.28
N PHE A 77 -5.58 8.87 -3.06
CA PHE A 77 -5.47 8.90 -4.51
C PHE A 77 -4.19 9.59 -4.97
N MET A 78 -3.55 9.04 -5.99
CA MET A 78 -2.29 9.54 -6.57
C MET A 78 -1.12 9.59 -5.57
N ARG A 79 -1.11 8.69 -4.57
CA ARG A 79 -0.04 8.60 -3.58
C ARG A 79 1.28 8.29 -4.25
N ASP A 80 2.34 9.10 -3.92
CA ASP A 80 3.68 9.02 -4.47
C ASP A 80 3.76 9.47 -5.94
N GLU A 81 3.88 10.78 -6.10
CA GLU A 81 3.84 11.46 -7.40
C GLU A 81 4.87 10.89 -8.40
N ALA A 82 6.08 10.55 -7.92
CA ALA A 82 7.13 10.00 -8.79
C ALA A 82 6.73 8.62 -9.36
N GLN A 83 6.15 7.74 -8.54
CA GLN A 83 5.68 6.45 -9.03
C GLN A 83 4.46 6.57 -9.93
N ILE A 84 3.55 7.49 -9.61
CA ILE A 84 2.39 7.78 -10.46
C ILE A 84 2.83 8.33 -11.82
N ALA A 85 3.82 9.22 -11.85
CA ALA A 85 4.42 9.71 -13.10
C ALA A 85 5.08 8.58 -13.90
N ALA A 86 5.86 7.72 -13.26
CA ALA A 86 6.46 6.55 -13.91
C ALA A 86 5.42 5.61 -14.51
N LEU A 87 4.32 5.35 -13.79
CA LEU A 87 3.20 4.55 -14.29
C LEU A 87 2.52 5.22 -15.48
N ARG A 88 2.17 6.52 -15.37
CA ARG A 88 1.40 7.27 -16.36
C ARG A 88 2.20 7.51 -17.64
N ASP A 89 3.47 7.89 -17.52
CA ASP A 89 4.24 8.43 -18.63
C ASP A 89 5.12 7.38 -19.33
N GLU A 90 5.47 6.28 -18.65
CA GLU A 90 6.42 5.31 -19.17
C GLU A 90 5.89 3.86 -19.11
N ILE A 91 5.51 3.34 -17.93
CA ILE A 91 5.21 1.90 -17.76
C ILE A 91 3.91 1.52 -18.48
N LEU A 92 2.80 2.21 -18.19
CA LEU A 92 1.51 1.90 -18.81
C LEU A 92 1.50 2.16 -20.32
N PRO A 93 2.05 3.29 -20.85
CA PRO A 93 2.12 3.51 -22.30
C PRO A 93 2.92 2.42 -23.03
N ALA A 94 4.07 2.02 -22.48
CA ALA A 94 4.90 0.95 -23.08
C ALA A 94 4.17 -0.39 -23.08
N LEU A 95 3.50 -0.73 -21.97
CA LEU A 95 2.72 -1.95 -21.82
C LEU A 95 1.51 -1.97 -22.78
N ILE A 96 0.77 -0.89 -22.88
CA ILE A 96 -0.36 -0.73 -23.81
C ILE A 96 0.12 -0.90 -25.25
N GLN A 97 1.24 -0.27 -25.63
CA GLN A 97 1.81 -0.39 -26.97
C GLN A 97 2.24 -1.83 -27.28
N GLU A 98 2.87 -2.52 -26.32
CA GLU A 98 3.24 -3.94 -26.44
C GLU A 98 2.00 -4.81 -26.70
N LYS A 99 0.97 -4.65 -25.86
CA LYS A 99 -0.29 -5.40 -25.96
C LYS A 99 -1.00 -5.15 -27.29
N ARG A 100 -1.02 -3.90 -27.77
CA ARG A 100 -1.60 -3.55 -29.08
C ARG A 100 -0.87 -4.24 -30.24
N ARG A 101 0.48 -4.27 -30.19
CA ARG A 101 1.30 -4.99 -31.21
C ARG A 101 1.01 -6.48 -31.22
N GLN A 102 0.77 -7.06 -30.04
CA GLN A 102 0.41 -8.48 -29.88
C GLN A 102 -1.08 -8.77 -30.16
N ARG A 103 -1.89 -7.75 -30.45
CA ARG A 103 -3.36 -7.86 -30.54
C ARG A 103 -3.99 -8.49 -29.29
N ASN A 104 -3.41 -8.25 -28.15
CA ASN A 104 -3.84 -8.73 -26.84
C ASN A 104 -4.37 -7.55 -26.03
N PHE A 105 -5.68 -7.38 -26.01
CA PHE A 105 -6.36 -6.27 -25.31
C PHE A 105 -6.75 -6.66 -23.87
N LYS A 106 -5.87 -7.37 -23.14
CA LYS A 106 -6.08 -7.77 -21.75
C LYS A 106 -5.02 -7.14 -20.85
N LEU A 107 -5.47 -6.51 -19.79
CA LEU A 107 -4.60 -5.95 -18.73
C LEU A 107 -5.03 -6.48 -17.39
N HIS A 108 -4.12 -7.12 -16.69
CA HIS A 108 -4.32 -7.67 -15.36
C HIS A 108 -3.39 -6.97 -14.37
N ILE A 109 -3.94 -6.36 -13.35
CA ILE A 109 -3.20 -5.61 -12.34
C ILE A 109 -3.62 -6.07 -10.95
N TRP A 110 -2.66 -6.25 -10.07
CA TRP A 110 -2.90 -6.60 -8.69
C TRP A 110 -2.32 -5.54 -7.75
N SER A 111 -3.16 -4.98 -6.88
CA SER A 111 -2.80 -4.10 -5.78
C SER A 111 -2.89 -4.91 -4.48
N ALA A 112 -1.76 -5.29 -3.92
CA ALA A 112 -1.62 -6.12 -2.73
C ALA A 112 -1.47 -5.26 -1.48
N GLY A 113 -2.40 -5.36 -0.53
CA GLY A 113 -2.51 -4.46 0.62
C GLY A 113 -3.13 -3.11 0.21
N CYS A 114 -4.28 -3.15 -0.47
CA CYS A 114 -4.90 -1.98 -1.09
C CYS A 114 -5.66 -1.06 -0.13
N ALA A 115 -5.80 -1.43 1.14
CA ALA A 115 -6.57 -0.73 2.16
C ALA A 115 -7.98 -0.35 1.66
N THR A 116 -8.35 0.93 1.69
CA THR A 116 -9.66 1.44 1.30
C THR A 116 -9.82 1.67 -0.21
N GLY A 117 -8.86 1.21 -1.03
CA GLY A 117 -9.02 1.08 -2.49
C GLY A 117 -8.58 2.27 -3.32
N GLU A 118 -7.98 3.32 -2.76
CA GLU A 118 -7.51 4.48 -3.50
C GLU A 118 -6.41 4.13 -4.52
N GLU A 119 -5.55 3.13 -4.21
CA GLU A 119 -4.50 2.69 -5.13
C GLU A 119 -5.06 1.99 -6.37
N PRO A 120 -5.89 0.92 -6.27
CA PRO A 120 -6.47 0.30 -7.45
C PRO A 120 -7.36 1.25 -8.26
N TYR A 121 -8.08 2.16 -7.63
CA TYR A 121 -8.83 3.18 -8.36
C TYR A 121 -7.93 4.23 -9.02
N THR A 122 -6.79 4.57 -8.43
CA THR A 122 -5.78 5.41 -9.09
C THR A 122 -5.32 4.78 -10.41
N LEU A 123 -5.05 3.47 -10.42
CA LEU A 123 -4.68 2.74 -11.64
C LEU A 123 -5.81 2.72 -12.68
N ALA A 124 -7.05 2.54 -12.24
CA ALA A 124 -8.22 2.60 -13.10
C ALA A 124 -8.38 3.99 -13.77
N ILE A 125 -8.16 5.06 -13.01
CA ILE A 125 -8.18 6.44 -13.51
C ILE A 125 -7.07 6.65 -14.56
N LEU A 126 -5.83 6.23 -14.26
CA LEU A 126 -4.72 6.35 -15.22
C LEU A 126 -5.00 5.59 -16.52
N LEU A 127 -5.55 4.39 -16.45
CA LEU A 127 -5.91 3.61 -17.62
C LEU A 127 -7.05 4.24 -18.41
N ASN A 128 -8.04 4.80 -17.74
CA ASN A 128 -9.13 5.52 -18.41
C ASN A 128 -8.62 6.75 -19.17
N ASP A 129 -7.62 7.46 -18.63
CA ASP A 129 -6.99 8.59 -19.32
C ASP A 129 -6.11 8.17 -20.50
N LEU A 130 -5.43 7.03 -20.41
CA LEU A 130 -4.50 6.56 -21.42
C LEU A 130 -5.17 5.78 -22.56
N LEU A 131 -6.38 5.26 -22.35
CA LEU A 131 -7.11 4.40 -23.28
C LEU A 131 -8.42 5.03 -23.73
N PRO A 132 -8.43 5.86 -24.81
CA PRO A 132 -9.68 6.37 -25.38
C PRO A 132 -10.61 5.24 -25.86
N ASP A 133 -10.06 4.07 -26.15
CA ASP A 133 -10.74 2.84 -26.59
C ASP A 133 -10.89 1.80 -25.46
N ILE A 134 -10.98 2.25 -24.19
CA ILE A 134 -10.99 1.39 -23.00
C ILE A 134 -12.07 0.30 -23.03
N ASP A 135 -13.19 0.54 -23.70
CA ASP A 135 -14.28 -0.42 -23.84
C ASP A 135 -13.93 -1.63 -24.74
N HIS A 136 -12.86 -1.52 -25.54
CA HIS A 136 -12.33 -2.64 -26.32
C HIS A 136 -11.30 -3.46 -25.53
N TRP A 137 -10.97 -3.05 -24.30
CA TRP A 137 -10.00 -3.72 -23.43
C TRP A 137 -10.69 -4.52 -22.35
N HIS A 138 -10.16 -5.67 -22.05
CA HIS A 138 -10.50 -6.44 -20.86
C HIS A 138 -9.53 -6.08 -19.74
N ILE A 139 -9.92 -5.12 -18.91
CA ILE A 139 -9.12 -4.64 -17.79
C ILE A 139 -9.64 -5.25 -16.50
N GLN A 140 -8.76 -5.88 -15.74
CA GLN A 140 -9.04 -6.42 -14.42
C GLN A 140 -8.01 -5.88 -13.44
N ILE A 141 -8.46 -5.07 -12.49
CA ILE A 141 -7.67 -4.58 -11.36
C ILE A 141 -8.21 -5.24 -10.10
N ILE A 142 -7.38 -6.03 -9.43
CA ILE A 142 -7.74 -6.72 -8.19
C ILE A 142 -7.05 -6.00 -7.03
N GLY A 143 -7.83 -5.50 -6.09
CA GLY A 143 -7.34 -5.04 -4.79
C GLY A 143 -7.51 -6.14 -3.75
N THR A 144 -6.44 -6.48 -3.00
CA THR A 144 -6.55 -7.41 -1.88
C THR A 144 -6.08 -6.74 -0.60
N ASP A 145 -6.78 -7.03 0.49
CA ASP A 145 -6.38 -6.59 1.85
C ASP A 145 -6.87 -7.61 2.89
N ILE A 146 -6.23 -7.63 4.03
CA ILE A 146 -6.65 -8.46 5.18
C ILE A 146 -7.80 -7.80 5.95
N ASN A 147 -7.98 -6.50 5.80
CA ASN A 147 -9.01 -5.71 6.48
C ASN A 147 -10.28 -5.63 5.64
N GLU A 148 -11.25 -6.48 5.96
CA GLU A 148 -12.54 -6.53 5.23
C GLU A 148 -13.33 -5.22 5.34
N ALA A 149 -13.24 -4.51 6.48
CA ALA A 149 -13.92 -3.22 6.64
C ALA A 149 -13.33 -2.15 5.69
N ALA A 150 -12.02 -2.18 5.46
CA ALA A 150 -11.37 -1.32 4.48
C ALA A 150 -11.79 -1.65 3.05
N LEU A 151 -11.87 -2.94 2.71
CA LEU A 151 -12.33 -3.39 1.39
C LEU A 151 -13.78 -2.98 1.11
N GLU A 152 -14.64 -2.97 2.14
CA GLU A 152 -16.03 -2.53 1.98
C GLU A 152 -16.12 -1.04 1.63
N ILE A 153 -15.26 -0.19 2.21
CA ILE A 153 -15.13 1.22 1.79
C ILE A 153 -14.74 1.30 0.30
N GLY A 154 -13.79 0.48 -0.14
CA GLY A 154 -13.39 0.36 -1.53
C GLY A 154 -14.55 -0.07 -2.44
N ARG A 155 -15.33 -1.08 -2.04
CA ARG A 155 -16.51 -1.55 -2.80
C ARG A 155 -17.60 -0.49 -2.92
N ILE A 156 -17.83 0.26 -1.83
CA ILE A 156 -18.74 1.41 -1.84
C ILE A 156 -18.20 2.52 -2.74
N GLY A 157 -16.88 2.78 -2.68
CA GLY A 157 -16.21 3.77 -3.51
C GLY A 157 -16.53 5.21 -3.12
N ARG A 158 -16.78 5.48 -1.84
CA ARG A 158 -17.08 6.80 -1.28
C ARG A 158 -15.96 7.26 -0.36
N TYR A 159 -15.46 8.45 -0.62
CA TYR A 159 -14.27 8.98 0.01
C TYR A 159 -14.48 10.39 0.55
N ARG A 160 -13.76 10.74 1.61
CA ARG A 160 -13.71 12.09 2.15
C ARG A 160 -12.58 12.90 1.51
N GLU A 161 -12.58 14.20 1.70
CA GLU A 161 -11.58 15.15 1.18
C GLU A 161 -10.14 14.69 1.45
N TRP A 162 -9.87 14.08 2.60
CA TRP A 162 -8.54 13.60 2.98
C TRP A 162 -7.97 12.55 2.00
N SER A 163 -8.80 11.65 1.51
CA SER A 163 -8.40 10.66 0.50
C SER A 163 -8.04 11.29 -0.84
N LEU A 164 -8.58 12.47 -1.15
CA LEU A 164 -8.35 13.16 -2.42
C LEU A 164 -7.24 14.22 -2.36
N ARG A 165 -6.50 14.35 -1.25
CA ARG A 165 -5.46 15.38 -1.07
C ARG A 165 -4.36 15.37 -2.16
N GLY A 166 -4.09 14.21 -2.79
CA GLY A 166 -3.16 14.07 -3.92
C GLY A 166 -3.76 14.33 -5.30
N THR A 167 -5.04 14.74 -5.40
CA THR A 167 -5.73 14.89 -6.67
C THR A 167 -5.94 16.34 -7.06
N SER A 168 -5.80 16.66 -8.36
CA SER A 168 -6.15 17.96 -8.90
C SER A 168 -7.67 18.17 -8.96
N ALA A 169 -8.11 19.43 -8.97
CA ALA A 169 -9.53 19.76 -9.11
C ALA A 169 -10.14 19.21 -10.41
N SER A 170 -9.40 19.24 -11.53
CA SER A 170 -9.85 18.69 -12.81
C SER A 170 -10.04 17.17 -12.74
N LEU A 171 -9.15 16.44 -12.07
CA LEU A 171 -9.25 15.00 -11.88
C LEU A 171 -10.47 14.65 -11.02
N ARG A 172 -10.69 15.39 -9.93
CA ARG A 172 -11.87 15.19 -9.08
C ARG A 172 -13.17 15.39 -9.86
N GLN A 173 -13.28 16.47 -10.63
CA GLN A 173 -14.46 16.75 -11.44
C GLN A 173 -14.74 15.66 -12.49
N ARG A 174 -13.70 15.08 -13.08
CA ARG A 174 -13.83 14.06 -14.12
C ARG A 174 -14.23 12.69 -13.58
N PHE A 175 -13.67 12.27 -12.47
CA PHE A 175 -13.75 10.88 -12.01
C PHE A 175 -14.56 10.69 -10.73
N PHE A 176 -15.06 11.77 -10.13
CA PHE A 176 -15.87 11.69 -8.92
C PHE A 176 -17.17 12.47 -9.09
N SER A 177 -18.21 11.99 -8.41
CA SER A 177 -19.45 12.71 -8.17
C SER A 177 -19.42 13.21 -6.72
N THR A 178 -19.77 14.48 -6.51
CA THR A 178 -19.88 15.03 -5.15
C THR A 178 -21.26 14.74 -4.59
N LEU A 179 -21.31 14.14 -3.42
CA LEU A 179 -22.52 13.88 -2.66
C LEU A 179 -22.49 14.75 -1.40
N GLU A 180 -23.62 15.36 -1.08
CA GLU A 180 -23.77 16.05 0.20
C GLU A 180 -24.24 15.04 1.26
N GLN A 181 -23.44 14.83 2.29
CA GLN A 181 -23.85 14.06 3.47
C GLN A 181 -24.14 15.02 4.63
N HIS A 182 -25.34 14.92 5.18
CA HIS A 182 -25.73 15.65 6.39
C HIS A 182 -25.33 14.82 7.60
N GLU A 183 -24.30 15.27 8.33
CA GLU A 183 -23.95 14.70 9.65
C GLU A 183 -24.47 15.60 10.79
N PRO A 184 -25.07 15.04 11.85
CA PRO A 184 -25.42 15.82 13.05
C PRO A 184 -24.15 16.29 13.80
N PRO A 185 -24.09 17.50 14.35
CA PRO A 185 -25.11 18.55 14.36
C PRO A 185 -24.91 19.60 13.24
N ASN A 186 -25.55 19.43 12.10
CA ASN A 186 -25.60 20.40 10.98
C ASN A 186 -24.31 20.71 10.21
N HIS A 187 -23.32 19.81 10.17
CA HIS A 187 -22.17 19.91 9.27
C HIS A 187 -22.40 19.07 8.02
N THR A 188 -22.46 19.73 6.87
CA THR A 188 -22.44 19.02 5.58
C THR A 188 -20.98 18.90 5.15
N LEU A 189 -20.47 17.67 5.15
CA LEU A 189 -19.13 17.37 4.63
C LEU A 189 -19.24 16.77 3.23
N PRO A 190 -18.46 17.24 2.26
CA PRO A 190 -18.48 16.66 0.93
C PRO A 190 -17.96 15.21 0.98
N VAL A 191 -18.69 14.33 0.34
CA VAL A 191 -18.30 12.95 0.06
C VAL A 191 -18.16 12.80 -1.45
N PHE A 192 -17.08 12.21 -1.87
CA PHE A 192 -16.75 12.00 -3.27
C PHE A 192 -16.94 10.53 -3.62
N GLU A 193 -17.85 10.23 -4.52
CA GLU A 193 -18.09 8.88 -5.00
C GLU A 193 -17.39 8.67 -6.34
N ILE A 194 -16.61 7.60 -6.43
CA ILE A 194 -15.94 7.22 -7.70
C ILE A 194 -16.99 6.88 -8.76
N ARG A 195 -16.81 7.36 -9.98
CA ARG A 195 -17.79 7.17 -11.05
C ARG A 195 -17.87 5.70 -11.49
N PRO A 196 -19.06 5.22 -11.92
CA PRO A 196 -19.29 3.82 -12.29
C PRO A 196 -18.34 3.29 -13.36
N GLU A 197 -17.95 4.13 -14.34
CA GLU A 197 -17.02 3.76 -15.41
C GLU A 197 -15.62 3.42 -14.92
N ILE A 198 -15.19 3.99 -13.79
CA ILE A 198 -13.93 3.66 -13.12
C ILE A 198 -14.12 2.46 -12.20
N LYS A 199 -15.22 2.47 -11.43
CA LYS A 199 -15.53 1.45 -10.44
C LYS A 199 -15.62 0.05 -11.05
N ARG A 200 -16.18 -0.09 -12.27
CA ARG A 200 -16.31 -1.36 -13.00
C ARG A 200 -14.99 -2.06 -13.31
N LEU A 201 -13.86 -1.32 -13.30
CA LEU A 201 -12.53 -1.85 -13.63
C LEU A 201 -11.86 -2.52 -12.43
N VAL A 202 -12.39 -2.32 -11.22
CA VAL A 202 -11.77 -2.73 -9.95
C VAL A 202 -12.67 -3.75 -9.24
N SER A 203 -12.03 -4.78 -8.71
CA SER A 203 -12.66 -5.74 -7.80
C SER A 203 -11.85 -5.87 -6.52
N PHE A 204 -12.52 -6.14 -5.41
CA PHE A 204 -11.89 -6.26 -4.10
C PHE A 204 -12.07 -7.66 -3.53
N GLN A 205 -10.99 -8.24 -3.04
CA GLN A 205 -10.94 -9.58 -2.48
C GLN A 205 -10.28 -9.56 -1.11
N HIS A 206 -10.92 -10.16 -0.11
CA HIS A 206 -10.32 -10.38 1.18
C HIS A 206 -9.20 -11.43 1.06
N GLY A 207 -8.06 -11.17 1.68
CA GLY A 207 -6.97 -12.13 1.68
C GLY A 207 -5.79 -11.72 2.54
N ASN A 208 -5.28 -12.69 3.28
CA ASN A 208 -4.01 -12.55 4.00
C ASN A 208 -2.85 -12.87 3.06
N LEU A 209 -1.99 -11.89 2.82
CA LEU A 209 -0.84 -12.01 1.92
C LEU A 209 0.15 -13.10 2.32
N LEU A 210 0.18 -13.53 3.59
CA LEU A 210 0.98 -14.67 4.09
C LEU A 210 0.19 -15.98 4.18
N GLY A 211 -1.13 -15.94 4.05
CA GLY A 211 -2.00 -17.11 4.10
C GLY A 211 -1.85 -18.03 2.89
N ASP A 212 -2.57 -19.15 2.90
CA ASP A 212 -2.54 -20.15 1.81
C ASP A 212 -3.50 -19.84 0.67
N ALA A 213 -4.13 -18.64 0.68
CA ALA A 213 -5.03 -18.23 -0.38
C ALA A 213 -4.33 -18.16 -1.74
N LEU A 214 -5.05 -18.55 -2.79
CA LEU A 214 -4.58 -18.42 -4.17
C LEU A 214 -4.58 -16.93 -4.55
N PHE A 215 -3.39 -16.40 -4.79
CA PHE A 215 -3.24 -15.04 -5.30
C PHE A 215 -3.30 -14.97 -6.82
N PRO A 216 -3.64 -13.81 -7.37
CA PRO A 216 -3.60 -13.60 -8.81
C PRO A 216 -2.20 -13.91 -9.35
N THR A 217 -2.13 -14.66 -10.45
CA THR A 217 -0.88 -14.92 -11.19
C THR A 217 -0.95 -14.30 -12.57
N GLN A 218 0.18 -14.25 -13.29
CA GLN A 218 0.27 -13.71 -14.64
C GLN A 218 -0.19 -12.25 -14.74
N GLN A 219 0.13 -11.47 -13.72
CA GLN A 219 -0.21 -10.05 -13.67
C GLN A 219 0.75 -9.22 -14.51
N ASP A 220 0.23 -8.27 -15.26
CA ASP A 220 1.02 -7.29 -16.01
C ASP A 220 1.73 -6.32 -15.07
N ILE A 221 1.05 -5.93 -13.99
CA ILE A 221 1.59 -5.08 -12.93
C ILE A 221 1.14 -5.63 -11.59
N VAL A 222 2.07 -5.69 -10.63
CA VAL A 222 1.81 -5.94 -9.21
C VAL A 222 2.29 -4.73 -8.43
N LEU A 223 1.43 -4.19 -7.57
CA LEU A 223 1.79 -3.18 -6.58
C LEU A 223 1.69 -3.80 -5.18
N CYS A 224 2.71 -3.54 -4.36
CA CYS A 224 2.68 -3.85 -2.93
C CYS A 224 3.41 -2.73 -2.21
N ARG A 225 2.67 -1.68 -1.84
CA ARG A 225 3.26 -0.43 -1.38
C ARG A 225 2.89 -0.14 0.07
N ASN A 226 3.90 0.13 0.89
CA ASN A 226 3.75 0.40 2.32
C ASN A 226 3.10 -0.77 3.10
N VAL A 227 3.46 -1.99 2.74
CA VAL A 227 2.94 -3.23 3.32
C VAL A 227 4.06 -4.09 3.90
N LEU A 228 5.17 -4.25 3.17
CA LEU A 228 6.27 -5.14 3.56
C LEU A 228 6.96 -4.71 4.86
N MET A 229 6.87 -3.43 5.20
CA MET A 229 7.42 -2.87 6.43
C MET A 229 6.78 -3.41 7.72
N TYR A 230 5.61 -4.04 7.63
CA TYR A 230 4.91 -4.59 8.80
C TYR A 230 5.27 -6.05 9.09
N PHE A 231 6.03 -6.69 8.21
CA PHE A 231 6.41 -8.08 8.32
C PHE A 231 7.81 -8.26 8.92
N THR A 232 8.03 -9.40 9.58
CA THR A 232 9.38 -9.84 9.95
C THR A 232 10.21 -10.15 8.70
N GLN A 233 11.54 -10.22 8.84
CA GLN A 233 12.43 -10.49 7.71
C GLN A 233 12.06 -11.79 6.98
N ASP A 234 11.80 -12.88 7.69
CA ASP A 234 11.45 -14.18 7.09
C ASP A 234 10.09 -14.12 6.35
N GLN A 235 9.12 -13.42 6.90
CA GLN A 235 7.80 -13.26 6.31
C GLN A 235 7.90 -12.36 5.05
N ARG A 236 8.71 -11.31 5.11
CA ARG A 236 8.98 -10.42 4.00
C ARG A 236 9.58 -11.19 2.82
N GLU A 237 10.56 -12.05 3.04
CA GLU A 237 11.17 -12.87 1.97
C GLU A 237 10.15 -13.80 1.30
N LYS A 238 9.28 -14.45 2.10
CA LYS A 238 8.17 -15.27 1.57
C LYS A 238 7.20 -14.44 0.74
N MET A 239 6.87 -13.25 1.23
CA MET A 239 5.98 -12.33 0.54
C MET A 239 6.57 -11.84 -0.79
N GLU A 240 7.86 -11.43 -0.78
CA GLU A 240 8.57 -11.04 -2.00
C GLU A 240 8.53 -12.15 -3.05
N GLN A 241 8.75 -13.41 -2.66
CA GLN A 241 8.67 -14.55 -3.60
C GLN A 241 7.27 -14.69 -4.21
N ARG A 242 6.22 -14.51 -3.42
CA ARG A 242 4.83 -14.56 -3.91
C ARG A 242 4.53 -13.43 -4.89
N LEU A 243 4.89 -12.19 -4.54
CA LEU A 243 4.72 -11.03 -5.43
C LEU A 243 5.45 -11.22 -6.76
N LEU A 244 6.70 -11.67 -6.70
CA LEU A 244 7.51 -11.94 -7.88
C LEU A 244 6.91 -13.08 -8.74
N HIS A 245 6.37 -14.13 -8.10
CA HIS A 245 5.68 -15.20 -8.82
C HIS A 245 4.40 -14.72 -9.53
N ALA A 246 3.68 -13.79 -8.93
CA ALA A 246 2.45 -13.24 -9.47
C ALA A 246 2.66 -12.45 -10.77
N VAL A 247 3.83 -11.83 -10.95
CA VAL A 247 4.17 -11.04 -12.15
C VAL A 247 4.40 -11.97 -13.36
N ARG A 248 3.78 -11.67 -14.50
CA ARG A 248 4.08 -12.36 -15.76
C ARG A 248 5.46 -11.99 -16.30
N GLU A 249 5.97 -12.75 -17.27
CA GLU A 249 7.15 -12.36 -18.02
C GLU A 249 6.96 -11.00 -18.72
N GLY A 250 7.94 -10.11 -18.57
CA GLY A 250 7.89 -8.72 -19.05
C GLY A 250 7.02 -7.78 -18.19
N GLY A 251 6.32 -8.30 -17.17
CA GLY A 251 5.51 -7.52 -16.27
C GLY A 251 6.33 -6.79 -15.18
N TRP A 252 5.66 -6.06 -14.32
CA TRP A 252 6.26 -5.13 -13.38
C TRP A 252 5.82 -5.37 -11.93
N LEU A 253 6.78 -5.22 -11.00
CA LEU A 253 6.53 -5.12 -9.56
C LEU A 253 6.93 -3.73 -9.07
N LEU A 254 6.02 -3.04 -8.40
CA LEU A 254 6.25 -1.76 -7.74
C LEU A 254 6.10 -1.92 -6.22
N LEU A 255 7.12 -1.51 -5.49
CA LEU A 255 7.13 -1.38 -4.03
C LEU A 255 7.13 0.11 -3.68
N SER A 256 6.87 0.47 -2.42
CA SER A 256 7.02 1.88 -2.01
C SER A 256 8.49 2.31 -2.03
N PRO A 257 8.79 3.61 -2.10
CA PRO A 257 10.17 4.11 -2.11
C PRO A 257 10.99 3.72 -0.88
N ALA A 258 10.33 3.41 0.24
CA ALA A 258 10.97 2.97 1.47
C ALA A 258 11.16 1.45 1.55
N GLU A 259 10.70 0.69 0.54
CA GLU A 259 10.72 -0.77 0.52
C GLU A 259 11.58 -1.27 -0.64
N PHE A 260 12.47 -2.22 -0.37
CA PHE A 260 13.37 -2.80 -1.34
C PHE A 260 13.27 -4.33 -1.29
N LEU A 261 13.55 -4.99 -2.39
CA LEU A 261 13.71 -6.44 -2.39
C LEU A 261 14.90 -6.84 -1.53
N SER A 262 14.71 -7.83 -0.65
CA SER A 262 15.73 -8.30 0.31
C SER A 262 16.98 -8.83 -0.40
N GLN A 263 16.84 -9.35 -1.62
CA GLN A 263 17.91 -9.94 -2.40
C GLN A 263 17.78 -9.60 -3.89
N THR A 264 18.92 -9.53 -4.59
CA THR A 264 18.95 -9.45 -6.04
C THR A 264 18.35 -10.72 -6.65
N ARG A 265 17.41 -10.57 -7.56
CA ARG A 265 16.73 -11.70 -8.22
C ARG A 265 17.21 -11.84 -9.68
N PRO A 266 17.76 -12.99 -10.09
CA PRO A 266 18.37 -13.15 -11.44
C PRO A 266 17.41 -12.86 -12.60
N HIS A 267 16.10 -13.08 -12.38
CA HIS A 267 15.07 -12.90 -13.41
C HIS A 267 14.39 -11.53 -13.35
N TYR A 268 14.89 -10.59 -12.55
CA TYR A 268 14.32 -9.26 -12.42
C TYR A 268 15.37 -8.19 -12.65
N GLY A 269 15.06 -7.26 -13.54
CA GLY A 269 15.83 -6.03 -13.73
C GLY A 269 15.17 -4.88 -12.94
N THR A 270 15.97 -4.13 -12.19
CA THR A 270 15.50 -2.89 -11.56
C THR A 270 15.65 -1.76 -12.58
N ARG A 271 14.58 -1.00 -12.78
CA ARG A 271 14.59 0.23 -13.59
C ARG A 271 14.34 1.44 -12.71
N TYR A 272 15.04 2.49 -13.02
CA TYR A 272 14.90 3.78 -12.36
C TYR A 272 14.14 4.75 -13.29
N PHE A 273 13.11 5.37 -12.77
CA PHE A 273 12.27 6.37 -13.41
C PHE A 273 12.33 7.63 -12.55
N ASN A 274 12.78 8.73 -13.01
CA ASN A 274 12.84 10.04 -12.36
C ASN A 274 12.26 10.12 -10.92
N GLY A 275 12.96 9.52 -9.95
CA GLY A 275 12.53 9.47 -8.54
C GLY A 275 11.73 8.22 -8.12
N ALA A 276 11.48 7.28 -9.04
CA ALA A 276 10.80 6.02 -8.74
C ALA A 276 11.61 4.81 -9.18
N LEU A 277 11.43 3.69 -8.45
CA LEU A 277 11.99 2.38 -8.80
C LEU A 277 10.86 1.41 -9.13
N ALA A 278 11.07 0.58 -10.16
CA ALA A 278 10.22 -0.56 -10.44
C ALA A 278 11.07 -1.76 -10.88
N HIS A 279 10.58 -2.96 -10.59
CA HIS A 279 11.24 -4.21 -10.92
C HIS A 279 10.51 -4.87 -12.09
N GLN A 280 11.23 -5.12 -13.20
CA GLN A 280 10.67 -5.79 -14.38
C GLN A 280 11.12 -7.24 -14.43
N LYS A 281 10.19 -8.17 -14.62
CA LYS A 281 10.50 -9.58 -14.84
C LYS A 281 11.05 -9.78 -16.25
N ASN A 282 12.27 -10.29 -16.36
CA ASN A 282 12.96 -10.45 -17.64
C ASN A 282 12.64 -11.79 -18.29
N HIS A 283 12.46 -11.79 -19.61
CA HIS A 283 12.45 -13.02 -20.39
C HIS A 283 13.83 -13.71 -20.31
N ASN A 284 13.85 -14.99 -19.95
CA ASN A 284 15.01 -15.90 -20.04
C ASN A 284 16.32 -15.40 -19.41
N GLY A 285 16.29 -14.82 -18.21
CA GLY A 285 17.52 -14.50 -17.46
C GLY A 285 18.51 -13.58 -18.20
N ALA A 286 18.07 -12.89 -19.23
CA ALA A 286 18.88 -11.89 -19.93
C ALA A 286 19.11 -10.72 -18.96
N ASN A 287 20.31 -10.71 -18.40
CA ASN A 287 20.80 -9.68 -17.49
C ASN A 287 20.91 -8.36 -18.26
N LEU A 288 19.81 -7.63 -18.41
CA LEU A 288 19.81 -6.26 -18.89
C LEU A 288 20.26 -5.33 -17.74
N ALA A 289 21.39 -5.65 -17.14
CA ALA A 289 22.18 -4.67 -16.42
C ALA A 289 22.73 -3.68 -17.45
N LYS A 290 21.91 -2.81 -18.00
CA LYS A 290 22.39 -1.53 -18.47
C LYS A 290 22.88 -0.82 -17.21
N HIS A 291 24.19 -0.83 -17.04
CA HIS A 291 24.86 0.03 -16.08
C HIS A 291 24.48 1.49 -16.38
N TYR A 292 23.44 1.97 -15.74
CA TYR A 292 23.35 3.39 -15.49
C TYR A 292 24.38 3.65 -14.40
N THR A 293 25.52 4.17 -14.77
CA THR A 293 26.41 4.86 -13.84
C THR A 293 25.60 5.99 -13.24
N MET A 294 25.08 5.74 -12.04
CA MET A 294 24.46 6.78 -11.25
C MET A 294 25.56 7.77 -10.88
N SER A 295 25.52 8.93 -11.52
CA SER A 295 26.23 10.09 -10.98
C SER A 295 25.44 10.49 -9.72
N PHE A 296 25.81 9.92 -8.60
CA PHE A 296 25.34 10.43 -7.31
C PHE A 296 25.94 11.81 -7.14
N ALA A 297 25.11 12.86 -7.14
CA ALA A 297 25.48 14.03 -6.41
C ALA A 297 25.82 13.55 -4.98
N PRO A 298 26.93 13.98 -4.38
CA PRO A 298 27.32 13.50 -3.07
C PRO A 298 26.14 13.71 -2.12
N ILE A 299 25.66 12.61 -1.51
CA ILE A 299 24.71 12.70 -0.41
C ILE A 299 25.41 13.54 0.64
N VAL A 300 24.95 14.76 0.83
CA VAL A 300 25.32 15.55 1.98
C VAL A 300 24.72 14.83 3.18
N VAL A 301 25.51 13.95 3.80
CA VAL A 301 25.15 13.31 5.06
C VAL A 301 24.94 14.47 6.04
N PRO A 302 23.73 14.66 6.57
CA PRO A 302 23.53 15.68 7.58
C PRO A 302 24.53 15.40 8.73
N PRO A 303 25.17 16.43 9.28
CA PRO A 303 26.15 16.25 10.36
C PRO A 303 25.47 15.46 11.48
N THR A 304 26.14 14.42 11.96
CA THR A 304 25.73 13.65 13.14
C THR A 304 25.32 14.63 14.23
N ILE A 305 24.08 14.54 14.67
CA ILE A 305 23.58 15.42 15.75
C ILE A 305 24.35 15.08 16.99
N ASP A 306 25.11 16.08 17.52
CA ASP A 306 25.79 15.96 18.80
C ASP A 306 24.70 15.75 19.87
N PRO A 307 24.75 14.67 20.66
CA PRO A 307 23.74 14.38 21.67
C PRO A 307 23.65 15.42 22.79
N LYS A 308 24.53 16.44 22.78
CA LYS A 308 24.54 17.55 23.74
C LYS A 308 23.82 18.82 23.26
N LEU A 309 23.29 18.82 22.04
CA LEU A 309 22.56 19.98 21.51
C LEU A 309 21.17 20.08 22.13
N THR A 310 20.77 21.27 22.51
CA THR A 310 19.42 21.58 22.98
C THR A 310 18.44 21.59 21.81
N THR A 311 17.15 21.34 22.07
CA THR A 311 16.07 21.35 21.07
C THR A 311 16.08 22.64 20.23
N GLN A 312 16.39 23.78 20.86
CA GLN A 312 16.45 25.10 20.21
C GLN A 312 17.61 25.24 19.21
N GLU A 313 18.74 24.63 19.50
CA GLU A 313 19.90 24.59 18.60
C GLU A 313 19.68 23.67 17.41
N ILE A 314 18.96 22.60 17.60
CA ILE A 314 18.54 21.68 16.52
C ILE A 314 17.57 22.39 15.57
N GLU A 315 16.56 23.09 16.09
CA GLU A 315 15.61 23.87 15.26
C GLU A 315 16.29 24.99 14.47
N ASN A 316 17.23 25.71 15.07
CA ASN A 316 17.96 26.76 14.38
C ASN A 316 18.82 26.20 13.22
N ARG A 317 19.51 25.07 13.44
CA ARG A 317 20.32 24.41 12.39
C ARG A 317 19.44 23.88 11.26
N TYR A 318 18.26 23.33 11.59
CA TYR A 318 17.29 22.88 10.58
C TYR A 318 16.79 24.05 9.74
N ARG A 319 16.45 25.19 10.35
CA ARG A 319 15.98 26.38 9.66
C ARG A 319 17.03 26.96 8.69
N VAL A 320 18.31 26.99 9.10
CA VAL A 320 19.43 27.41 8.26
C VAL A 320 19.62 26.47 7.06
N ALA A 321 19.55 25.15 7.28
CA ALA A 321 19.68 24.16 6.21
C ALA A 321 18.54 24.24 5.18
N VAL A 322 17.30 24.43 5.63
CA VAL A 322 16.13 24.61 4.74
C VAL A 322 16.26 25.90 3.92
N THR A 323 16.71 27.00 4.52
CA THR A 323 16.91 28.27 3.80
C THR A 323 18.04 28.16 2.76
N ALA A 324 19.11 27.42 3.05
CA ALA A 324 20.19 27.18 2.10
C ALA A 324 19.75 26.29 0.91
N MET A 325 18.88 25.30 1.14
CA MET A 325 18.29 24.46 0.07
C MET A 325 17.29 25.19 -0.82
N GLN A 326 16.68 26.27 -0.33
CA GLN A 326 15.73 27.10 -1.13
C GLN A 326 16.44 28.19 -1.93
N ALA A 327 17.71 28.46 -1.66
CA ALA A 327 18.51 29.50 -2.32
C ALA A 327 19.47 28.97 -3.40
N GLY A 328 19.56 27.68 -3.63
CA GLY A 328 20.34 27.03 -4.70
C GLY A 328 19.49 26.24 -5.64
#